data_7971afdb308848f6a601bf5c275894fb
#
_entry.id   7971afdb308848f6a601bf5c275894fb
#
_cell.length_a   1.000
_cell.length_b   1.000
_cell.length_c   1.000
_cell.angle_alpha   90.00
_cell.angle_beta   90.00
_cell.angle_gamma   90.00
#
_symmetry.space_group_name_H-M   'P 1'
#
loop_
_entity.id
_entity.type
_entity.pdbx_description
1 polymer ?
#
loop_
_entity_poly.entity_id
_entity_poly.type
_entity_poly.pdbx_seq_one_letter_code
_entity_poly.pdbx_strand_id
1 'polypeptide(L)'
;MALTKADIAERLFQEIGLTKREAKEIVELYFSRLGKALESGQQVKLSGFGNFELHDKNERPGRNPKTGEEIPVSARRVVTFRSGQKLRARVEKFAGKDARKSEHDE
;
A
#
# COMPACT_ATOMS: atom_id res chain seq x y z
N MET A 1 -8.63 -11.30 -6.45
CA MET A 1 -9.18 -9.97 -6.76
C MET A 1 -8.61 -8.93 -5.82
N ALA A 2 -8.42 -7.74 -6.31
CA ALA A 2 -7.89 -6.66 -5.51
C ALA A 2 -9.01 -5.79 -4.94
N LEU A 3 -8.81 -5.28 -3.73
CA LEU A 3 -9.70 -4.28 -3.15
C LEU A 3 -9.31 -2.92 -3.73
N THR A 4 -10.27 -2.23 -4.34
CA THR A 4 -10.03 -0.92 -4.96
C THR A 4 -10.64 0.20 -4.14
N LYS A 5 -10.28 1.45 -4.47
CA LYS A 5 -10.91 2.62 -3.84
C LYS A 5 -12.41 2.64 -4.08
N ALA A 6 -12.85 2.21 -5.26
CA ALA A 6 -14.27 2.11 -5.59
C ALA A 6 -14.99 1.12 -4.68
N ASP A 7 -14.35 0.00 -4.38
CA ASP A 7 -14.90 -0.99 -3.47
C ASP A 7 -15.05 -0.44 -2.06
N ILE A 8 -14.07 0.31 -1.60
CA ILE A 8 -14.11 0.95 -0.28
C ILE A 8 -15.25 1.97 -0.23
N ALA A 9 -15.40 2.77 -1.28
CA ALA A 9 -16.48 3.75 -1.34
C ALA A 9 -17.86 3.09 -1.33
N GLU A 10 -18.00 1.97 -2.03
CA GLU A 10 -19.26 1.21 -2.06
C GLU A 10 -19.62 0.68 -0.68
N ARG A 11 -18.63 0.18 0.08
CA ARG A 11 -18.84 -0.29 1.45
C ARG A 11 -19.25 0.85 2.38
N LEU A 12 -18.65 2.01 2.23
CA LEU A 12 -19.03 3.19 3.02
C LEU A 12 -20.46 3.61 2.71
N PHE A 13 -20.85 3.58 1.45
CA PHE A 13 -22.22 3.87 1.05
C PHE A 13 -23.20 2.89 1.69
N GLN A 14 -22.90 1.61 1.64
CA GLN A 14 -23.79 0.56 2.17
C GLN A 14 -23.87 0.56 3.69
N GLU A 15 -22.76 0.74 4.38
CA GLU A 15 -22.69 0.52 5.82
C GLU A 15 -22.89 1.77 6.69
N ILE A 16 -22.56 2.94 6.15
CA ILE A 16 -22.56 4.18 6.93
C ILE A 16 -23.72 5.11 6.55
N GLY A 17 -24.40 4.80 5.46
CA GLY A 17 -25.54 5.61 5.02
C GLY A 17 -25.16 6.90 4.31
N LEU A 18 -23.92 7.02 3.85
CA LEU A 18 -23.50 8.14 3.02
C LEU A 18 -24.07 8.00 1.61
N THR A 19 -24.20 9.11 0.91
CA THR A 19 -24.52 9.04 -0.52
C THR A 19 -23.30 8.49 -1.26
N LYS A 20 -23.52 7.98 -2.46
CA LYS A 20 -22.43 7.49 -3.30
C LYS A 20 -21.38 8.56 -3.56
N ARG A 21 -21.84 9.78 -3.80
CA ARG A 21 -20.96 10.93 -4.02
C ARG A 21 -20.11 11.24 -2.80
N GLU A 22 -20.73 11.30 -1.62
CA GLU A 22 -20.03 11.55 -0.38
C GLU A 22 -19.00 10.47 -0.07
N ALA A 23 -19.37 9.21 -0.26
CA ALA A 23 -18.47 8.09 -0.03
C ALA A 23 -17.25 8.18 -0.93
N LYS A 24 -17.46 8.48 -2.20
CA LYS A 24 -16.37 8.63 -3.17
C LYS A 24 -15.45 9.78 -2.79
N GLU A 25 -16.02 10.92 -2.41
CA GLU A 25 -15.23 12.09 -2.02
C GLU A 25 -14.39 11.84 -0.78
N ILE A 26 -14.95 11.15 0.21
CA ILE A 26 -14.20 10.81 1.43
C ILE A 26 -13.02 9.89 1.13
N VAL A 27 -13.24 8.87 0.31
CA VAL A 27 -12.17 7.95 -0.06
C VAL A 27 -11.07 8.67 -0.83
N GLU A 28 -11.44 9.50 -1.80
CA GLU A 28 -10.46 10.27 -2.57
C GLU A 28 -9.68 11.23 -1.67
N LEU A 29 -10.35 11.89 -0.75
CA LEU A 29 -9.71 12.79 0.20
C LEU A 29 -8.72 12.07 1.08
N TYR A 30 -9.09 10.90 1.58
CA TYR A 30 -8.23 10.10 2.45
C TYR A 30 -6.92 9.73 1.74
N PHE A 31 -7.02 9.17 0.55
CA PHE A 31 -5.82 8.75 -0.18
C PHE A 31 -5.01 9.94 -0.70
N SER A 32 -5.67 11.05 -1.04
CA SER A 32 -4.97 12.27 -1.41
C SER A 32 -4.14 12.81 -0.24
N ARG A 33 -4.69 12.82 0.96
CA ARG A 33 -3.98 13.26 2.15
C ARG A 33 -2.82 12.36 2.50
N LEU A 34 -3.01 11.06 2.36
CA LEU A 34 -1.95 10.08 2.55
C LEU A 34 -0.79 10.33 1.59
N GLY A 35 -1.10 10.50 0.31
CA GLY A 35 -0.10 10.79 -0.71
C GLY A 35 0.66 12.08 -0.46
N LYS A 36 -0.06 13.14 -0.07
CA LYS A 36 0.56 14.43 0.22
C LYS A 36 1.48 14.38 1.43
N ALA A 37 1.11 13.67 2.47
CA ALA A 37 1.96 13.51 3.65
C ALA A 37 3.27 12.84 3.26
N LEU A 38 3.20 11.76 2.50
CA LEU A 38 4.38 11.04 2.04
C LEU A 38 5.24 11.89 1.10
N GLU A 39 4.60 12.60 0.21
CA GLU A 39 5.27 13.52 -0.72
C GLU A 39 6.06 14.61 0.03
N SER A 40 5.52 15.09 1.14
CA SER A 40 6.17 16.11 1.95
C SER A 40 7.25 15.57 2.89
N GLY A 41 7.48 14.28 2.88
CA GLY A 41 8.52 13.66 3.69
C GLY A 41 8.06 13.15 5.05
N GLN A 42 6.76 13.11 5.29
CA GLN A 42 6.22 12.60 6.54
C GLN A 42 5.92 11.11 6.43
N GLN A 43 6.28 10.38 7.46
CA GLN A 43 5.84 8.98 7.57
C GLN A 43 4.40 8.96 8.04
N VAL A 44 3.66 7.95 7.64
CA VAL A 44 2.25 7.81 8.03
C VAL A 44 2.08 6.56 8.87
N LYS A 45 1.57 6.76 10.08
CA LYS A 45 1.28 5.67 11.02
C LYS A 45 -0.22 5.43 11.10
N LEU A 46 -0.63 4.22 10.79
CA LEU A 46 -2.01 3.80 10.92
C LEU A 46 -2.08 2.75 12.02
N SER A 47 -2.39 3.18 13.24
CA SER A 47 -2.39 2.31 14.42
C SER A 47 -3.17 1.04 14.19
N GLY A 48 -2.56 -0.10 14.49
CA GLY A 48 -3.19 -1.39 14.32
C GLY A 48 -3.15 -1.93 12.89
N PHE A 49 -2.81 -1.10 11.92
CA PHE A 49 -2.76 -1.51 10.51
C PHE A 49 -1.32 -1.59 10.03
N GLY A 50 -0.58 -0.50 10.07
CA GLY A 50 0.81 -0.48 9.62
C GLY A 50 1.31 0.92 9.40
N ASN A 51 2.54 1.00 8.90
CA ASN A 51 3.22 2.27 8.67
C ASN A 51 3.69 2.37 7.23
N PHE A 52 3.50 3.55 6.64
CA PHE A 52 4.16 3.89 5.39
C PHE A 52 5.44 4.62 5.74
N GLU A 53 6.57 4.04 5.37
CA GLU A 53 7.90 4.57 5.68
C GLU A 53 8.57 5.08 4.41
N LEU A 54 9.42 6.07 4.58
CA LEU A 54 10.18 6.65 3.49
C LEU A 54 11.64 6.24 3.61
N HIS A 55 12.23 5.83 2.50
CA HIS A 55 13.64 5.48 2.45
C HIS A 55 14.31 6.23 1.32
N ASP A 56 15.36 6.96 1.66
CA ASP A 56 16.17 7.66 0.67
C ASP A 56 17.28 6.73 0.20
N LYS A 57 17.30 6.48 -1.09
CA LYS A 57 18.33 5.64 -1.69
C LYS A 57 19.29 6.53 -2.47
N ASN A 58 20.58 6.39 -2.14
CA ASN A 58 21.62 7.14 -2.81
C ASN A 58 21.84 6.63 -4.22
N GLU A 59 22.43 7.49 -5.04
CA GLU A 59 22.90 7.08 -6.35
C GLU A 59 23.87 5.92 -6.19
N ARG A 60 23.73 4.92 -7.02
CA ARG A 60 24.59 3.74 -7.00
C ARG A 60 24.87 3.25 -8.41
N PRO A 61 25.99 2.53 -8.61
CA PRO A 61 26.26 1.94 -9.92
C PRO A 61 25.26 0.83 -10.21
N GLY A 62 24.77 0.82 -11.43
CA GLY A 62 23.95 -0.24 -11.96
C GLY A 62 24.55 -0.72 -13.25
N ARG A 63 24.00 -1.77 -13.83
CA ARG A 63 24.53 -2.36 -15.05
C ARG A 63 23.38 -2.76 -15.98
N ASN A 64 23.54 -2.43 -17.25
CA ASN A 64 22.58 -2.84 -18.26
C ASN A 64 22.75 -4.35 -18.50
N PRO A 65 21.73 -5.17 -18.25
CA PRO A 65 21.84 -6.61 -18.39
C PRO A 65 22.08 -7.07 -19.84
N LYS A 66 21.75 -6.25 -20.83
CA LYS A 66 21.94 -6.60 -22.24
C LYS A 66 23.35 -6.29 -22.75
N THR A 67 23.92 -5.18 -22.32
CA THR A 67 25.23 -4.72 -22.83
C THR A 67 26.34 -4.84 -21.80
N GLY A 68 26.03 -5.03 -20.53
CA GLY A 68 27.01 -5.03 -19.46
C GLY A 68 27.55 -3.65 -19.13
N GLU A 69 27.03 -2.61 -19.79
CA GLU A 69 27.45 -1.23 -19.58
C GLU A 69 27.02 -0.72 -18.21
N GLU A 70 27.91 0.02 -17.54
CA GLU A 70 27.58 0.63 -16.26
C GLU A 70 26.67 1.83 -16.47
N ILE A 71 25.51 1.79 -15.82
CA ILE A 71 24.55 2.88 -15.83
C ILE A 71 24.26 3.25 -14.39
N PRO A 72 24.56 4.49 -13.95
CA PRO A 72 24.27 4.88 -12.57
C PRO A 72 22.78 4.89 -12.31
N VAL A 73 22.38 4.34 -11.17
CA VAL A 73 20.99 4.40 -10.69
C VAL A 73 20.86 5.67 -9.88
N SER A 74 19.93 6.54 -10.28
CA SER A 74 19.73 7.84 -9.65
C SER A 74 19.30 7.72 -8.19
N ALA A 75 19.70 8.71 -7.40
CA ALA A 75 19.19 8.86 -6.05
C ALA A 75 17.68 9.05 -6.10
N ARG A 76 16.96 8.43 -5.15
CA ARG A 76 15.50 8.51 -5.13
C ARG A 76 14.96 8.24 -3.74
N ARG A 77 13.74 8.70 -3.52
CA ARG A 77 13.00 8.37 -2.30
C ARG A 77 11.94 7.33 -2.63
N VAL A 78 11.90 6.27 -1.85
CA VAL A 78 10.91 5.20 -2.03
C VAL A 78 10.02 5.09 -0.82
N VAL A 79 8.80 4.65 -1.05
CA VAL A 79 7.81 4.40 0.00
C VAL A 79 7.70 2.90 0.20
N THR A 80 7.77 2.46 1.45
CA THR A 80 7.52 1.06 1.80
C THR A 80 6.41 1.00 2.83
N PHE A 81 5.61 -0.05 2.76
CA PHE A 81 4.59 -0.32 3.75
C PHE A 81 5.06 -1.43 4.67
N ARG A 82 4.97 -1.18 5.97
CA ARG A 82 5.31 -2.16 7.00
C ARG A 82 4.06 -2.49 7.78
N SER A 83 3.56 -3.71 7.62
CA SER A 83 2.36 -4.13 8.32
C SER A 83 2.59 -4.17 9.82
N GLY A 84 1.57 -3.74 10.57
CA GLY A 84 1.60 -3.79 12.02
C GLY A 84 1.33 -5.21 12.52
N GLN A 85 1.59 -5.39 13.81
CA GLN A 85 1.45 -6.70 14.44
C GLN A 85 0.02 -7.24 14.37
N LYS A 86 -0.96 -6.39 14.61
CA LYS A 86 -2.37 -6.80 14.55
C LYS A 86 -2.78 -7.23 13.16
N LEU A 87 -2.38 -6.49 12.15
CA LEU A 87 -2.69 -6.84 10.77
C LEU A 87 -2.02 -8.15 10.39
N ARG A 88 -0.75 -8.30 10.72
CA ARG A 88 -0.01 -9.53 10.45
C ARG A 88 -0.67 -10.74 11.09
N ALA A 89 -1.04 -10.62 12.36
CA ALA A 89 -1.69 -11.70 13.07
C ALA A 89 -3.01 -12.11 12.42
N ARG A 90 -3.80 -11.12 11.97
CA ARG A 90 -5.06 -11.39 11.29
C ARG A 90 -4.85 -12.08 9.95
N VAL A 91 -3.88 -11.61 9.18
CA VAL A 91 -3.58 -12.20 7.87
C VAL A 91 -3.07 -13.63 8.04
N GLU A 92 -2.18 -13.86 8.97
CA GLU A 92 -1.66 -15.20 9.26
C GLU A 92 -2.76 -16.16 9.69
N LYS A 93 -3.68 -15.69 10.52
CA LYS A 93 -4.82 -16.50 10.98
C LYS A 93 -5.71 -16.92 9.81
N PHE A 94 -6.00 -16.01 8.91
CA PHE A 94 -6.81 -16.32 7.73
C PHE A 94 -6.02 -17.10 6.68
N ALA A 95 -4.75 -16.81 6.53
CA ALA A 95 -3.89 -17.54 5.60
C ALA A 95 -3.79 -19.02 5.96
N GLY A 96 -3.83 -19.33 7.25
CA GLY A 96 -3.84 -20.70 7.71
C GLY A 96 -5.04 -21.50 7.19
N LYS A 97 -6.16 -20.82 6.94
CA LYS A 97 -7.36 -21.43 6.36
C LYS A 97 -7.35 -21.35 4.84
N ASP A 98 -6.91 -20.22 4.29
CA ASP A 98 -6.92 -19.97 2.86
C ASP A 98 -5.73 -20.59 2.14
N ALA A 99 -4.63 -20.83 2.83
CA ALA A 99 -3.48 -21.50 2.27
C ALA A 99 -3.83 -22.87 1.70
N ARG A 100 -4.80 -23.56 2.30
CA ARG A 100 -5.30 -24.83 1.81
C ARG A 100 -6.04 -24.68 0.50
N LYS A 101 -6.79 -23.59 0.36
CA LYS A 101 -7.50 -23.28 -0.89
C LYS A 101 -6.55 -22.83 -1.97
N SER A 102 -5.58 -22.01 -1.61
CA SER A 102 -4.58 -21.52 -2.55
C SER A 102 -3.75 -22.63 -3.13
N GLU A 103 -3.39 -23.61 -2.33
CA GLU A 103 -2.65 -24.79 -2.78
C GLU A 103 -3.45 -25.60 -3.81
N HIS A 104 -4.77 -25.58 -3.72
CA HIS A 104 -5.63 -26.27 -4.68
C HIS A 104 -5.87 -25.45 -5.95
N ASP A 105 -5.79 -24.14 -5.86
CA ASP A 105 -6.03 -23.23 -6.98
C ASP A 105 -4.80 -23.07 -7.86
N GLU A 106 -3.64 -23.37 -7.35
CA GLU A 106 -2.40 -23.37 -8.08
C GLU A 106 -2.11 -24.73 -8.70
#